data_08b518e3c311d39fac260e0fc5d933c5
#
_entry.id   08b518e3c311d39fac260e0fc5d933c5
#
_cell.length_a   1.000
_cell.length_b   1.000
_cell.length_c   1.000
_cell.angle_alpha   90.00
_cell.angle_beta   90.00
_cell.angle_gamma   90.00
#
_symmetry.space_group_name_H-M   'P 1'
#
loop_
_entity.id
_entity.type
_entity.pdbx_description
1 polymer ?
#
loop_
_entity_poly.entity_id
_entity_poly.type
_entity_poly.pdbx_seq_one_letter_code
_entity_poly.pdbx_strand_id
1 'polypeptide(L)'
;EQTARQTPQAIDLMQFVPKVHFEQIPIRNLVSNQEYQRNLSQHHVQRAAANFDLYQINPVKVSRRNGINYVFNGQHTIEIVALVSGSRETPVWCMVYDDLGYEHEADIFANQMKYVKPLLPYEIFMANIEAGNDKQLIIRDLVESYDLTIASTTTPGGICAVATLE
;
A
#
# COMPACT_ATOMS: atom_id res chain seq x y z
N GLU A 1 -30.07 22.12 22.90
CA GLU A 1 -30.00 20.65 22.94
C GLU A 1 -28.63 20.21 22.51
N GLN A 2 -27.80 19.81 23.49
CA GLN A 2 -26.47 19.23 23.21
C GLN A 2 -26.67 17.79 22.84
N THR A 3 -26.47 17.45 21.56
CA THR A 3 -26.43 16.07 21.11
C THR A 3 -25.18 15.42 21.71
N ALA A 4 -25.35 14.58 22.68
CA ALA A 4 -24.29 13.79 23.29
C ALA A 4 -23.60 12.96 22.19
N ARG A 5 -22.32 13.24 21.90
CA ARG A 5 -21.49 12.40 21.02
C ARG A 5 -21.34 11.06 21.72
N GLN A 6 -21.99 10.04 21.19
CA GLN A 6 -21.78 8.66 21.64
C GLN A 6 -20.33 8.30 21.41
N THR A 7 -19.61 7.96 22.47
CA THR A 7 -18.25 7.40 22.39
C THR A 7 -18.34 6.07 21.63
N PRO A 8 -17.51 5.85 20.60
CA PRO A 8 -17.51 4.58 19.88
C PRO A 8 -17.31 3.42 20.87
N GLN A 9 -18.17 2.43 20.80
CA GLN A 9 -18.04 1.23 21.65
C GLN A 9 -16.74 0.50 21.28
N ALA A 10 -15.94 0.16 22.28
CA ALA A 10 -14.71 -0.59 22.06
C ALA A 10 -15.02 -1.97 21.44
N ILE A 11 -14.34 -2.30 20.36
CA ILE A 11 -14.47 -3.58 19.67
C ILE A 11 -13.37 -4.52 20.19
N ASP A 12 -13.75 -5.74 20.59
CA ASP A 12 -12.78 -6.78 20.89
C ASP A 12 -12.18 -7.33 19.59
N LEU A 13 -10.96 -6.90 19.26
CA LEU A 13 -10.26 -7.31 18.05
C LEU A 13 -9.82 -8.77 18.10
N MET A 14 -9.75 -9.39 19.28
CA MET A 14 -9.32 -10.79 19.41
C MET A 14 -10.29 -11.78 18.77
N GLN A 15 -11.56 -11.41 18.63
CA GLN A 15 -12.55 -12.24 17.93
C GLN A 15 -12.23 -12.49 16.46
N PHE A 16 -11.38 -11.64 15.84
CA PHE A 16 -11.00 -11.75 14.43
C PHE A 16 -9.73 -12.59 14.22
N VAL A 17 -8.92 -12.79 15.26
CA VAL A 17 -7.62 -13.49 15.16
C VAL A 17 -7.73 -14.92 14.60
N PRO A 18 -8.73 -15.75 14.96
CA PRO A 18 -8.85 -17.08 14.38
C PRO A 18 -9.19 -17.13 12.89
N LYS A 19 -9.68 -16.02 12.33
CA LYS A 19 -10.18 -15.94 10.95
C LYS A 19 -9.18 -15.34 9.97
N VAL A 20 -8.09 -14.77 10.48
CA VAL A 20 -7.06 -14.11 9.67
C VAL A 20 -5.69 -14.58 10.15
N HIS A 21 -4.86 -15.05 9.22
CA HIS A 21 -3.50 -15.48 9.51
C HIS A 21 -2.55 -15.17 8.35
N PHE A 22 -1.25 -15.16 8.62
CA PHE A 22 -0.22 -14.99 7.61
C PHE A 22 0.33 -16.35 7.19
N GLU A 23 0.51 -16.53 5.88
CA GLU A 23 1.00 -17.78 5.30
C GLU A 23 1.81 -17.46 4.03
N GLN A 24 2.89 -18.21 3.79
CA GLN A 24 3.60 -18.18 2.51
C GLN A 24 2.93 -19.14 1.54
N ILE A 25 2.49 -18.62 0.38
CA ILE A 25 1.80 -19.42 -0.63
C ILE A 25 2.54 -19.27 -1.97
N PRO A 26 2.92 -20.38 -2.64
CA PRO A 26 3.46 -20.30 -4.00
C PRO A 26 2.50 -19.62 -4.97
N ILE A 27 3.02 -18.75 -5.82
CA ILE A 27 2.19 -17.92 -6.75
C ILE A 27 1.27 -18.81 -7.60
N ARG A 28 1.73 -20.00 -8.02
CA ARG A 28 0.92 -20.94 -8.80
C ARG A 28 -0.37 -21.37 -8.10
N ASN A 29 -0.41 -21.31 -6.77
CA ASN A 29 -1.55 -21.72 -5.96
C ASN A 29 -2.51 -20.57 -5.64
N LEU A 30 -2.29 -19.42 -6.24
CA LEU A 30 -3.10 -18.21 -6.09
C LEU A 30 -3.98 -18.02 -7.33
N VAL A 31 -5.26 -17.75 -7.14
CA VAL A 31 -6.23 -17.51 -8.19
C VAL A 31 -6.69 -16.06 -8.13
N SER A 32 -6.48 -15.31 -9.22
CA SER A 32 -6.98 -13.94 -9.32
C SER A 32 -8.47 -13.93 -9.64
N ASN A 33 -9.23 -13.14 -8.89
CA ASN A 33 -10.63 -12.89 -9.22
C ASN A 33 -10.72 -11.70 -10.20
N GLN A 34 -11.11 -11.99 -11.44
CA GLN A 34 -11.13 -11.00 -12.54
C GLN A 34 -12.38 -10.13 -12.55
N GLU A 35 -13.44 -10.54 -11.85
CA GLU A 35 -14.77 -9.91 -12.02
C GLU A 35 -14.84 -8.50 -11.43
N TYR A 36 -14.15 -8.25 -10.32
CA TYR A 36 -14.14 -6.93 -9.66
C TYR A 36 -12.76 -6.28 -9.57
N GLN A 37 -11.69 -7.00 -9.95
CA GLN A 37 -10.35 -6.44 -9.91
C GLN A 37 -10.07 -5.58 -11.14
N ARG A 38 -9.35 -4.50 -10.92
CA ARG A 38 -8.89 -3.64 -12.01
C ARG A 38 -7.89 -4.37 -12.92
N ASN A 39 -7.84 -3.96 -14.18
CA ASN A 39 -6.90 -4.50 -15.13
C ASN A 39 -5.45 -4.33 -14.67
N LEU A 40 -4.67 -5.38 -14.85
CA LEU A 40 -3.24 -5.37 -14.56
C LEU A 40 -2.51 -4.43 -15.52
N SER A 41 -1.77 -3.46 -14.95
CA SER A 41 -0.91 -2.58 -15.74
C SER A 41 0.47 -3.20 -15.95
N GLN A 42 0.74 -3.72 -17.14
CA GLN A 42 2.03 -4.30 -17.50
C GLN A 42 3.18 -3.29 -17.38
N HIS A 43 2.95 -2.05 -17.79
CA HIS A 43 3.95 -0.98 -17.65
C HIS A 43 4.29 -0.70 -16.19
N HIS A 44 3.29 -0.70 -15.30
CA HIS A 44 3.52 -0.55 -13.86
C HIS A 44 4.33 -1.71 -13.27
N VAL A 45 3.98 -2.95 -13.65
CA VAL A 45 4.70 -4.16 -13.21
C VAL A 45 6.16 -4.12 -13.64
N GLN A 46 6.44 -3.78 -14.91
CA GLN A 46 7.80 -3.69 -15.43
C GLN A 46 8.62 -2.61 -14.73
N ARG A 47 8.05 -1.44 -14.51
CA ARG A 47 8.73 -0.34 -13.80
C ARG A 47 9.02 -0.72 -12.35
N ALA A 48 8.07 -1.31 -11.65
CA ALA A 48 8.25 -1.73 -10.26
C ALA A 48 9.26 -2.87 -10.15
N ALA A 49 9.29 -3.80 -11.11
CA ALA A 49 10.28 -4.87 -11.15
C ALA A 49 11.70 -4.34 -11.38
N ALA A 50 11.87 -3.30 -12.21
CA ALA A 50 13.17 -2.66 -12.46
C ALA A 50 13.72 -1.95 -11.21
N ASN A 51 12.85 -1.50 -10.31
CA ASN A 51 13.20 -0.84 -9.04
C ASN A 51 12.76 -1.69 -7.84
N PHE A 52 12.94 -3.00 -7.94
CA PHE A 52 12.46 -3.95 -6.95
C PHE A 52 13.15 -3.76 -5.60
N ASP A 53 12.33 -3.60 -4.56
CA ASP A 53 12.76 -3.56 -3.17
C ASP A 53 11.86 -4.48 -2.33
N LEU A 54 12.45 -5.54 -1.80
CA LEU A 54 11.76 -6.55 -1.00
C LEU A 54 11.07 -5.95 0.23
N TYR A 55 11.65 -4.90 0.83
CA TYR A 55 11.10 -4.24 2.02
C TYR A 55 9.85 -3.39 1.74
N GLN A 56 9.61 -3.06 0.49
CA GLN A 56 8.45 -2.25 0.07
C GLN A 56 7.26 -3.09 -0.42
N ILE A 57 7.38 -4.41 -0.41
CA ILE A 57 6.31 -5.31 -0.84
C ILE A 57 5.30 -5.53 0.28
N ASN A 58 4.03 -5.24 -0.03
CA ASN A 58 2.92 -5.52 0.87
C ASN A 58 2.46 -6.99 0.72
N PRO A 59 1.98 -7.62 1.81
CA PRO A 59 1.37 -8.94 1.73
C PRO A 59 0.18 -8.96 0.78
N VAL A 60 0.02 -10.09 0.08
CA VAL A 60 -1.15 -10.33 -0.77
C VAL A 60 -2.34 -10.69 0.11
N LYS A 61 -3.50 -10.11 -0.12
CA LYS A 61 -4.73 -10.48 0.59
C LYS A 61 -5.47 -11.58 -0.16
N VAL A 62 -5.72 -12.67 0.55
CA VAL A 62 -6.27 -13.90 0.01
C VAL A 62 -7.51 -14.31 0.80
N SER A 63 -8.55 -14.68 0.10
CA SER A 63 -9.71 -15.36 0.67
C SER A 63 -9.63 -16.84 0.34
N ARG A 64 -9.64 -17.69 1.35
CA ARG A 64 -9.64 -19.13 1.19
C ARG A 64 -11.04 -19.69 1.30
N ARG A 65 -11.53 -20.24 0.19
CA ARG A 65 -12.84 -20.87 0.11
C ARG A 65 -12.71 -22.23 -0.59
N ASN A 66 -13.25 -23.27 0.02
CA ASN A 66 -13.22 -24.64 -0.54
C ASN A 66 -11.81 -25.10 -0.95
N GLY A 67 -10.79 -24.72 -0.18
CA GLY A 67 -9.39 -25.05 -0.47
C GLY A 67 -8.75 -24.23 -1.59
N ILE A 68 -9.45 -23.26 -2.17
CA ILE A 68 -8.95 -22.40 -3.23
C ILE A 68 -8.59 -21.02 -2.64
N ASN A 69 -7.43 -20.50 -3.03
CA ASN A 69 -6.88 -19.23 -2.57
C ASN A 69 -7.21 -18.11 -3.58
N TYR A 70 -8.27 -17.37 -3.34
CA TYR A 70 -8.68 -16.25 -4.20
C TYR A 70 -7.97 -14.96 -3.76
N VAL A 71 -7.22 -14.35 -4.69
CA VAL A 71 -6.57 -13.05 -4.45
C VAL A 71 -7.60 -11.94 -4.64
N PHE A 72 -7.79 -11.12 -3.63
CA PHE A 72 -8.64 -9.93 -3.74
C PHE A 72 -7.87 -8.61 -3.57
N ASN A 73 -6.60 -8.65 -3.19
CA ASN A 73 -5.68 -7.52 -3.23
C ASN A 73 -4.24 -8.01 -3.38
N GLY A 74 -3.42 -7.30 -4.17
CA GLY A 74 -2.01 -7.59 -4.35
C GLY A 74 -1.67 -8.31 -5.67
N GLN A 75 -2.56 -8.27 -6.67
CA GLN A 75 -2.31 -8.88 -7.97
C GLN A 75 -1.04 -8.32 -8.64
N HIS A 76 -0.79 -7.00 -8.56
CA HIS A 76 0.45 -6.41 -9.07
C HIS A 76 1.68 -6.95 -8.35
N THR A 77 1.62 -7.10 -7.03
CA THR A 77 2.71 -7.69 -6.22
C THR A 77 3.06 -9.10 -6.70
N ILE A 78 2.05 -9.93 -6.97
CA ILE A 78 2.24 -11.30 -7.49
C ILE A 78 3.02 -11.27 -8.81
N GLU A 79 2.60 -10.43 -9.76
CA GLU A 79 3.24 -10.35 -11.07
C GLU A 79 4.65 -9.74 -10.99
N ILE A 80 4.88 -8.76 -10.12
CA ILE A 80 6.22 -8.20 -9.88
C ILE A 80 7.16 -9.28 -9.34
N VAL A 81 6.74 -10.04 -8.32
CA VAL A 81 7.54 -11.11 -7.73
C VAL A 81 7.79 -12.23 -8.73
N ALA A 82 6.78 -12.64 -9.50
CA ALA A 82 6.93 -13.64 -10.55
C ALA A 82 7.94 -13.21 -11.63
N LEU A 83 7.89 -11.94 -12.03
CA LEU A 83 8.82 -11.37 -13.03
C LEU A 83 10.25 -11.31 -12.50
N VAL A 84 10.46 -10.79 -11.30
CA VAL A 84 11.78 -10.65 -10.68
C VAL A 84 12.42 -12.01 -10.37
N SER A 85 11.65 -12.97 -9.86
CA SER A 85 12.15 -14.30 -9.53
C SER A 85 12.25 -15.24 -10.74
N GLY A 86 11.53 -14.93 -11.83
CA GLY A 86 11.45 -15.77 -13.02
C GLY A 86 10.64 -17.06 -12.80
N SER A 87 9.88 -17.18 -11.72
CA SER A 87 9.16 -18.41 -11.37
C SER A 87 7.86 -18.16 -10.63
N ARG A 88 6.84 -18.91 -10.95
CA ARG A 88 5.56 -18.96 -10.20
C ARG A 88 5.58 -19.97 -9.05
N GLU A 89 6.67 -20.68 -8.87
CA GLU A 89 6.92 -21.52 -7.66
C GLU A 89 7.34 -20.67 -6.45
N THR A 90 7.77 -19.44 -6.69
CA THR A 90 8.18 -18.51 -5.64
C THR A 90 7.01 -18.25 -4.69
N PRO A 91 7.20 -18.43 -3.37
CA PRO A 91 6.17 -18.11 -2.40
C PRO A 91 6.09 -16.60 -2.16
N VAL A 92 4.91 -16.12 -1.90
CA VAL A 92 4.65 -14.74 -1.43
C VAL A 92 3.94 -14.77 -0.08
N TRP A 93 4.21 -13.77 0.74
CA TRP A 93 3.48 -13.60 1.99
C TRP A 93 2.04 -13.20 1.71
N CYS A 94 1.12 -13.96 2.26
CA CYS A 94 -0.31 -13.75 2.13
C CYS A 94 -0.95 -13.53 3.50
N MET A 95 -1.82 -12.54 3.56
CA MET A 95 -2.77 -12.37 4.65
C MET A 95 -4.03 -13.14 4.26
N VAL A 96 -4.25 -14.29 4.89
CA VAL A 96 -5.31 -15.22 4.53
C VAL A 96 -6.54 -15.00 5.40
N TYR A 97 -7.67 -14.77 4.73
CA TYR A 97 -8.99 -14.68 5.34
C TYR A 97 -9.73 -15.98 5.06
N ASP A 98 -10.05 -16.72 6.11
CA ASP A 98 -10.83 -17.94 6.00
C ASP A 98 -12.33 -17.62 6.01
N ASP A 99 -13.08 -18.32 5.17
CA ASP A 99 -14.55 -18.27 5.13
C ASP A 99 -15.19 -16.92 4.79
N LEU A 100 -14.48 -16.03 4.06
CA LEU A 100 -15.11 -14.84 3.50
C LEU A 100 -16.08 -15.21 2.36
N GLY A 101 -17.26 -14.59 2.34
CA GLY A 101 -18.14 -14.64 1.18
C GLY A 101 -17.63 -13.74 0.05
N TYR A 102 -17.97 -14.07 -1.20
CA TYR A 102 -17.60 -13.30 -2.39
C TYR A 102 -17.98 -11.81 -2.30
N GLU A 103 -19.20 -11.53 -1.82
CA GLU A 103 -19.68 -10.15 -1.66
C GLU A 103 -18.84 -9.38 -0.64
N HIS A 104 -18.43 -10.04 0.44
CA HIS A 104 -17.59 -9.44 1.47
C HIS A 104 -16.16 -9.16 0.95
N GLU A 105 -15.60 -10.05 0.11
CA GLU A 105 -14.32 -9.81 -0.57
C GLU A 105 -14.38 -8.55 -1.44
N ALA A 106 -15.44 -8.42 -2.24
CA ALA A 106 -15.65 -7.28 -3.11
C ALA A 106 -15.81 -5.97 -2.32
N ASP A 107 -16.52 -6.02 -1.19
CA ASP A 107 -16.67 -4.87 -0.29
C ASP A 107 -15.33 -4.44 0.33
N ILE A 108 -14.53 -5.39 0.82
CA ILE A 108 -13.19 -5.11 1.35
C ILE A 108 -12.31 -4.49 0.26
N PHE A 109 -12.32 -5.05 -0.96
CA PHE A 109 -11.55 -4.50 -2.09
C PHE A 109 -11.95 -3.06 -2.40
N ALA A 110 -13.25 -2.77 -2.46
CA ALA A 110 -13.76 -1.45 -2.78
C ALA A 110 -13.44 -0.40 -1.71
N ASN A 111 -13.39 -0.80 -0.44
CA ASN A 111 -13.28 0.11 0.69
C ASN A 111 -11.92 0.12 1.39
N GLN A 112 -10.97 -0.74 0.99
CA GLN A 112 -9.68 -0.92 1.67
C GLN A 112 -8.86 0.37 1.85
N MET A 113 -9.01 1.35 0.93
CA MET A 113 -8.31 2.63 0.99
C MET A 113 -9.14 3.76 1.59
N LYS A 114 -10.41 3.50 1.93
CA LYS A 114 -11.36 4.54 2.37
C LYS A 114 -10.91 5.31 3.62
N TYR A 115 -10.24 4.63 4.53
CA TYR A 115 -9.80 5.21 5.80
C TYR A 115 -8.28 5.44 5.86
N VAL A 116 -7.57 5.21 4.76
CA VAL A 116 -6.13 5.47 4.67
C VAL A 116 -5.92 6.93 4.27
N LYS A 117 -5.20 7.67 5.09
CA LYS A 117 -4.79 9.05 4.77
C LYS A 117 -3.58 8.97 3.82
N PRO A 118 -3.68 9.48 2.59
CA PRO A 118 -2.52 9.57 1.70
C PRO A 118 -1.43 10.47 2.29
N LEU A 119 -0.17 10.13 2.03
CA LEU A 119 0.94 11.01 2.36
C LEU A 119 0.91 12.27 1.48
N LEU A 120 1.15 13.41 2.09
CA LEU A 120 1.30 14.67 1.37
C LEU A 120 2.68 14.75 0.71
N PRO A 121 2.84 15.50 -0.40
CA PRO A 121 4.15 15.69 -1.04
C PRO A 121 5.23 16.19 -0.07
N TYR A 122 4.89 17.08 0.85
CA TYR A 122 5.79 17.53 1.91
C TYR A 122 6.26 16.39 2.81
N GLU A 123 5.35 15.51 3.26
CA GLU A 123 5.68 14.37 4.13
C GLU A 123 6.63 13.39 3.42
N ILE A 124 6.37 13.14 2.12
CA ILE A 124 7.23 12.29 1.29
C ILE A 124 8.61 12.92 1.13
N PHE A 125 8.68 14.23 0.86
CA PHE A 125 9.92 14.96 0.69
C PHE A 125 10.78 14.92 1.96
N MET A 126 10.18 15.18 3.13
CA MET A 126 10.88 15.11 4.41
C MET A 126 11.39 13.70 4.74
N ALA A 127 10.60 12.66 4.42
CA ALA A 127 11.03 11.28 4.59
C ALA A 127 12.24 10.95 3.68
N ASN A 128 12.28 11.49 2.45
CA ASN A 128 13.42 11.31 1.55
C ASN A 128 14.67 12.04 2.05
N ILE A 129 14.53 13.20 2.70
CA ILE A 129 15.66 13.87 3.38
C ILE A 129 16.21 13.00 4.50
N GLU A 130 15.34 12.48 5.38
CA GLU A 130 15.75 11.58 6.46
C GLU A 130 16.41 10.30 5.95
N ALA A 131 15.95 9.80 4.80
CA ALA A 131 16.56 8.64 4.11
C ALA A 131 17.92 8.97 3.45
N GLY A 132 18.33 10.25 3.40
CA GLY A 132 19.58 10.67 2.79
C GLY A 132 19.58 10.69 1.27
N ASN A 133 18.41 10.82 0.64
CA ASN A 133 18.30 10.87 -0.82
C ASN A 133 18.87 12.16 -1.40
N ASP A 134 19.90 12.05 -2.23
CA ASP A 134 20.68 13.16 -2.76
C ASP A 134 19.85 14.24 -3.46
N LYS A 135 18.86 13.84 -4.24
CA LYS A 135 17.99 14.77 -4.98
C LYS A 135 17.31 15.74 -4.01
N GLN A 136 16.66 15.25 -2.97
CA GLN A 136 15.93 16.04 -2.00
C GLN A 136 16.88 16.88 -1.12
N LEU A 137 18.05 16.34 -0.77
CA LEU A 137 19.09 17.08 -0.05
C LEU A 137 19.59 18.29 -0.86
N ILE A 138 19.86 18.11 -2.15
CA ILE A 138 20.29 19.19 -3.05
C ILE A 138 19.21 20.26 -3.18
N ILE A 139 17.94 19.86 -3.35
CA ILE A 139 16.80 20.79 -3.43
C ILE A 139 16.68 21.59 -2.14
N ARG A 140 16.75 20.93 -0.97
CA ARG A 140 16.72 21.61 0.33
C ARG A 140 17.83 22.65 0.46
N ASP A 141 19.07 22.26 0.17
CA ASP A 141 20.22 23.13 0.29
C ASP A 141 20.14 24.34 -0.66
N LEU A 142 19.63 24.12 -1.88
CA LEU A 142 19.38 25.19 -2.84
C LEU A 142 18.32 26.18 -2.32
N VAL A 143 17.19 25.68 -1.81
CA VAL A 143 16.11 26.51 -1.24
C VAL A 143 16.63 27.34 -0.07
N GLU A 144 17.36 26.73 0.85
CA GLU A 144 17.92 27.40 2.03
C GLU A 144 18.97 28.43 1.66
N SER A 145 19.69 28.27 0.54
CA SER A 145 20.66 29.26 0.05
C SER A 145 20.04 30.59 -0.36
N TYR A 146 18.73 30.63 -0.58
CA TYR A 146 17.94 31.84 -0.86
C TYR A 146 17.18 32.38 0.36
N ASP A 147 17.55 31.95 1.57
CA ASP A 147 16.84 32.29 2.82
C ASP A 147 15.36 31.87 2.82
N LEU A 148 15.06 30.80 2.08
CA LEU A 148 13.74 30.17 2.02
C LEU A 148 13.75 28.84 2.74
N THR A 149 12.57 28.34 3.14
CA THR A 149 12.41 27.02 3.77
C THR A 149 11.31 26.23 3.08
N ILE A 150 11.45 24.91 3.07
CA ILE A 150 10.37 24.00 2.62
C ILE A 150 9.41 23.81 3.79
N ALA A 151 8.13 24.08 3.58
CA ALA A 151 7.10 24.12 4.64
C ALA A 151 5.86 23.29 4.27
N SER A 152 5.15 22.81 5.28
CA SER A 152 3.88 22.10 5.12
C SER A 152 2.69 23.02 4.87
N THR A 153 2.82 24.29 5.26
CA THR A 153 1.78 25.31 5.15
C THR A 153 2.36 26.62 4.65
N THR A 154 1.49 27.50 4.12
CA THR A 154 1.90 28.81 3.64
C THR A 154 2.38 29.69 4.80
N THR A 155 3.67 30.02 4.79
CA THR A 155 4.34 30.90 5.76
C THR A 155 5.26 31.87 5.01
N PRO A 156 5.56 33.08 5.55
CA PRO A 156 6.54 33.97 4.95
C PRO A 156 7.90 33.26 4.77
N GLY A 157 8.45 33.27 3.56
CA GLY A 157 9.69 32.55 3.22
C GLY A 157 9.54 31.03 3.09
N GLY A 158 8.33 30.49 3.21
CA GLY A 158 8.06 29.05 3.09
C GLY A 158 7.60 28.65 1.68
N ILE A 159 8.16 27.57 1.16
CA ILE A 159 7.73 26.93 -0.09
C ILE A 159 6.92 25.68 0.25
N CYS A 160 5.64 25.67 -0.07
CA CYS A 160 4.74 24.53 0.16
C CYS A 160 4.34 23.76 -1.11
N ALA A 161 4.66 24.27 -2.30
CA ALA A 161 4.45 23.57 -3.57
C ALA A 161 5.58 22.56 -3.84
N VAL A 162 5.78 21.62 -2.92
CA VAL A 162 6.95 20.70 -2.90
C VAL A 162 7.04 19.85 -4.16
N ALA A 163 5.89 19.36 -4.67
CA ALA A 163 5.86 18.54 -5.90
C ALA A 163 6.34 19.31 -7.15
N THR A 164 6.39 20.65 -7.10
CA THR A 164 6.91 21.48 -8.20
C THR A 164 8.43 21.60 -8.15
N LEU A 165 9.05 21.36 -6.99
CA LEU A 165 10.50 21.41 -6.80
C LEU A 165 11.20 20.14 -7.29
N GLU A 166 10.50 19.01 -7.31
CA GLU A 166 11.00 17.69 -7.71
C GLU A 166 10.90 17.46 -9.23
#